data_6b4c6ae9f94791c0d8841e65b1819fcc
#
_entry.id   6b4c6ae9f94791c0d8841e65b1819fcc
#
_cell.length_a   1.000
_cell.length_b   1.000
_cell.length_c   1.000
_cell.angle_alpha   90.00
_cell.angle_beta   90.00
_cell.angle_gamma   90.00
#
_symmetry.space_group_name_H-M   'P 1'
#
loop_
_entity.id
_entity.type
_entity.pdbx_description
1 polymer ?
#
loop_
_entity_poly.entity_id
_entity_poly.type
_entity_poly.pdbx_seq_one_letter_code
_entity_poly.pdbx_strand_id
1 'polypeptide(L)'
;MPQNEQPILRRIDWFTVFLYMALMALGWISVCGASYDPDLQLSVFDLSTRSGMQIIWIGTSLVLALLITGINERVWTTFGVAIYLLFMVLLFVTPFLARDIKGSLSWIKIGSFSIQPAEFAKFATALCAASYISRRGFSMRNKRDFILSCAIIVLPMALIVLQKETGSALVYLSLFLMLYREGLSGSILLTAISAVSIFVVGVKFADTPLSHIPLGDVGTFSVCLIIQAFTLAFVHNYTPAPRPTARMLLATVLFVPLAYALVRWLLPMVDLNWVMLGGVAVTAVYLVYLAIRRWMW
;
A
#
# COMPACT_ATOMS: atom_id res chain seq x y z
N MET A 1 19.26 29.15 27.97
CA MET A 1 17.89 29.68 28.00
C MET A 1 17.00 28.54 28.46
N PRO A 2 16.24 28.69 29.55
CA PRO A 2 15.32 27.65 29.98
C PRO A 2 14.25 27.47 28.90
N GLN A 3 14.15 26.24 28.36
CA GLN A 3 13.07 25.89 27.47
C GLN A 3 11.78 26.04 28.26
N ASN A 4 10.91 26.94 27.81
CA ASN A 4 9.60 27.20 28.35
C ASN A 4 8.84 25.82 28.32
N GLU A 5 8.75 25.15 29.46
CA GLU A 5 8.01 23.94 29.66
C GLU A 5 6.51 24.25 29.57
N GLN A 6 6.02 24.39 28.35
CA GLN A 6 4.59 24.50 28.15
C GLN A 6 3.94 23.19 28.63
N PRO A 7 2.85 23.28 29.41
CA PRO A 7 2.16 22.07 29.92
C PRO A 7 1.78 21.15 28.77
N ILE A 8 1.95 19.84 28.98
CA ILE A 8 1.75 18.79 27.97
C ILE A 8 0.42 18.95 27.24
N LEU A 9 -0.63 19.35 27.94
CA LEU A 9 -1.96 19.59 27.38
C LEU A 9 -2.02 20.69 26.30
N ARG A 10 -1.11 21.65 26.29
CA ARG A 10 -1.00 22.68 25.24
C ARG A 10 -0.29 22.22 23.97
N ARG A 11 0.44 21.09 24.04
CA ARG A 11 1.15 20.49 22.90
C ARG A 11 0.31 19.49 22.15
N ILE A 12 -0.85 19.10 22.70
CA ILE A 12 -1.77 18.14 22.07
C ILE A 12 -2.59 18.87 21.01
N ASP A 13 -2.59 18.33 19.82
CA ASP A 13 -3.53 18.73 18.77
C ASP A 13 -4.92 18.16 19.07
N TRP A 14 -5.72 18.96 19.76
CA TRP A 14 -7.08 18.58 20.15
C TRP A 14 -8.00 18.30 18.96
N PHE A 15 -7.74 18.94 17.81
CA PHE A 15 -8.51 18.68 16.60
C PHE A 15 -8.30 17.24 16.09
N THR A 16 -7.03 16.81 16.06
CA THR A 16 -6.70 15.41 15.70
C THR A 16 -7.27 14.41 16.69
N VAL A 17 -7.21 14.70 18.00
CA VAL A 17 -7.84 13.85 19.03
C VAL A 17 -9.34 13.75 18.83
N PHE A 18 -10.02 14.89 18.61
CA PHE A 18 -11.47 14.90 18.34
C PHE A 18 -11.83 14.08 17.09
N LEU A 19 -11.09 14.26 16.01
CA LEU A 19 -11.31 13.51 14.77
C LEU A 19 -11.13 12.00 14.97
N TYR A 20 -10.10 11.61 15.72
CA TYR A 20 -9.85 10.21 16.08
C TYR A 20 -11.00 9.61 16.88
N MET A 21 -11.47 10.32 17.92
CA MET A 21 -12.62 9.88 18.73
C MET A 21 -13.91 9.80 17.91
N ALA A 22 -14.15 10.76 17.03
CA ALA A 22 -15.31 10.74 16.14
C ALA A 22 -15.28 9.53 15.19
N LEU A 23 -14.12 9.21 14.60
CA LEU A 23 -13.96 8.04 13.74
C LEU A 23 -14.17 6.73 14.50
N MET A 24 -13.69 6.64 15.75
CA MET A 24 -13.95 5.47 16.61
C MET A 24 -15.43 5.30 16.92
N ALA A 25 -16.14 6.39 17.25
CA ALA A 25 -17.57 6.37 17.53
C ALA A 25 -18.37 5.94 16.29
N LEU A 26 -18.06 6.50 15.11
CA LEU A 26 -18.68 6.11 13.85
C LEU A 26 -18.38 4.63 13.49
N GLY A 27 -17.16 4.17 13.74
CA GLY A 27 -16.79 2.76 13.57
C GLY A 27 -17.61 1.84 14.47
N TRP A 28 -17.80 2.20 15.75
CA TRP A 28 -18.62 1.43 16.66
C TRP A 28 -20.09 1.40 16.23
N ILE A 29 -20.68 2.53 15.83
CA ILE A 29 -22.05 2.60 15.31
C ILE A 29 -22.21 1.70 14.08
N SER A 30 -21.21 1.69 13.17
CA SER A 30 -21.21 0.83 12.00
C SER A 30 -21.21 -0.66 12.37
N VAL A 31 -20.42 -1.05 13.37
CA VAL A 31 -20.41 -2.43 13.90
C VAL A 31 -21.75 -2.79 14.53
N CYS A 32 -22.37 -1.88 15.30
CA CYS A 32 -23.70 -2.08 15.86
C CYS A 32 -24.74 -2.35 14.75
N GLY A 33 -24.74 -1.54 13.69
CA GLY A 33 -25.66 -1.73 12.58
C GLY A 33 -25.42 -3.04 11.80
N ALA A 34 -24.16 -3.41 11.59
CA ALA A 34 -23.80 -4.63 10.88
C ALA A 34 -24.03 -5.93 11.66
N SER A 35 -24.05 -5.87 13.00
CA SER A 35 -24.25 -7.02 13.88
C SER A 35 -25.62 -7.04 14.54
N TYR A 36 -26.52 -6.12 14.18
CA TYR A 36 -27.88 -6.08 14.70
C TYR A 36 -28.70 -7.24 14.15
N ASP A 37 -29.23 -8.07 15.05
CA ASP A 37 -30.14 -9.16 14.73
C ASP A 37 -31.47 -8.89 15.45
N PRO A 38 -32.57 -8.62 14.68
CA PRO A 38 -33.87 -8.33 15.27
C PRO A 38 -34.45 -9.50 16.10
N ASP A 39 -34.06 -10.73 15.77
CA ASP A 39 -34.64 -11.94 16.39
C ASP A 39 -34.03 -12.23 17.76
N LEU A 40 -32.81 -11.78 18.03
CA LEU A 40 -32.09 -12.11 19.26
C LEU A 40 -32.35 -11.15 20.41
N GLN A 41 -33.01 -9.99 20.20
CA GLN A 41 -33.30 -8.96 21.21
C GLN A 41 -32.15 -8.62 22.18
N LEU A 42 -30.90 -8.86 21.78
CA LEU A 42 -29.71 -8.58 22.56
C LEU A 42 -29.40 -7.08 22.58
N SER A 43 -29.00 -6.58 23.76
CA SER A 43 -28.52 -5.20 23.85
C SER A 43 -27.22 -5.02 23.06
N VAL A 44 -27.06 -3.86 22.41
CA VAL A 44 -25.81 -3.50 21.73
C VAL A 44 -24.59 -3.41 22.66
N PHE A 45 -24.85 -3.34 23.98
CA PHE A 45 -23.81 -3.35 25.03
C PHE A 45 -23.54 -4.74 25.60
N ASP A 46 -24.24 -5.76 25.16
CA ASP A 46 -24.02 -7.12 25.64
C ASP A 46 -22.65 -7.63 25.15
N LEU A 47 -21.82 -8.09 26.09
CA LEU A 47 -20.47 -8.58 25.83
C LEU A 47 -20.43 -9.87 25.00
N SER A 48 -21.56 -10.55 24.84
CA SER A 48 -21.70 -11.68 23.94
C SER A 48 -21.80 -11.25 22.47
N THR A 49 -22.13 -9.98 22.20
CA THR A 49 -22.26 -9.40 20.88
C THR A 49 -20.94 -8.82 20.37
N ARG A 50 -20.80 -8.68 19.06
CA ARG A 50 -19.63 -8.04 18.46
C ARG A 50 -19.52 -6.55 18.84
N SER A 51 -20.66 -5.87 18.98
CA SER A 51 -20.73 -4.45 19.37
C SER A 51 -20.27 -4.24 20.82
N GLY A 52 -20.69 -5.11 21.76
CA GLY A 52 -20.24 -5.04 23.15
C GLY A 52 -18.76 -5.35 23.32
N MET A 53 -18.25 -6.40 22.65
CA MET A 53 -16.81 -6.68 22.63
C MET A 53 -15.99 -5.54 22.03
N GLN A 54 -16.52 -4.82 21.04
CA GLN A 54 -15.84 -3.67 20.44
C GLN A 54 -15.59 -2.54 21.46
N ILE A 55 -16.48 -2.33 22.43
CA ILE A 55 -16.30 -1.33 23.49
C ILE A 55 -15.08 -1.68 24.36
N ILE A 56 -14.92 -2.97 24.71
CA ILE A 56 -13.74 -3.43 25.46
C ILE A 56 -12.46 -3.13 24.67
N TRP A 57 -12.46 -3.44 23.37
CA TRP A 57 -11.30 -3.17 22.51
C TRP A 57 -11.00 -1.67 22.37
N ILE A 58 -12.03 -0.82 22.28
CA ILE A 58 -11.88 0.64 22.30
C ILE A 58 -11.23 1.09 23.61
N GLY A 59 -11.75 0.65 24.75
CA GLY A 59 -11.18 0.98 26.07
C GLY A 59 -9.72 0.54 26.18
N THR A 60 -9.43 -0.70 25.81
CA THR A 60 -8.05 -1.24 25.82
C THR A 60 -7.11 -0.46 24.91
N SER A 61 -7.57 -0.09 23.70
CA SER A 61 -6.76 0.69 22.75
C SER A 61 -6.46 2.10 23.26
N LEU A 62 -7.41 2.75 23.94
CA LEU A 62 -7.18 4.07 24.54
C LEU A 62 -6.16 4.01 25.68
N VAL A 63 -6.27 3.00 26.57
CA VAL A 63 -5.27 2.78 27.62
C VAL A 63 -3.89 2.54 27.01
N LEU A 64 -3.80 1.69 25.98
CA LEU A 64 -2.55 1.42 25.28
C LEU A 64 -1.97 2.68 24.62
N ALA A 65 -2.81 3.51 23.99
CA ALA A 65 -2.40 4.77 23.39
C ALA A 65 -1.79 5.71 24.44
N LEU A 66 -2.41 5.82 25.63
CA LEU A 66 -1.88 6.62 26.74
C LEU A 66 -0.52 6.08 27.24
N LEU A 67 -0.39 4.76 27.38
CA LEU A 67 0.87 4.14 27.77
C LEU A 67 1.98 4.39 26.75
N ILE A 68 1.68 4.25 25.46
CA ILE A 68 2.64 4.48 24.36
C ILE A 68 3.10 5.93 24.31
N THR A 69 2.18 6.90 24.50
CA THR A 69 2.55 8.32 24.51
C THR A 69 3.38 8.71 25.72
N GLY A 70 3.33 7.95 26.81
CA GLY A 70 4.20 8.13 27.98
C GLY A 70 5.63 7.62 27.80
N ILE A 71 5.90 6.82 26.77
CA ILE A 71 7.23 6.25 26.52
C ILE A 71 8.10 7.29 25.79
N ASN A 72 9.34 7.47 26.27
CA ASN A 72 10.28 8.40 25.66
C ASN A 72 10.62 7.96 24.21
N GLU A 73 10.69 8.91 23.28
CA GLU A 73 11.04 8.69 21.87
C GLU A 73 12.37 7.95 21.67
N ARG A 74 13.32 8.14 22.61
CA ARG A 74 14.63 7.45 22.57
C ARG A 74 14.50 5.93 22.68
N VAL A 75 13.50 5.44 23.42
CA VAL A 75 13.22 4.00 23.52
C VAL A 75 12.80 3.46 22.15
N TRP A 76 11.89 4.17 21.49
CA TRP A 76 11.39 3.76 20.18
C TRP A 76 12.50 3.75 19.11
N THR A 77 13.35 4.78 19.08
CA THR A 77 14.46 4.86 18.12
C THR A 77 15.53 3.80 18.40
N THR A 78 15.78 3.46 19.67
CA THR A 78 16.79 2.44 20.02
C THR A 78 16.30 1.03 19.71
N PHE A 79 15.05 0.71 20.03
CA PHE A 79 14.50 -0.64 19.84
C PHE A 79 13.81 -0.86 18.50
N GLY A 80 13.65 0.16 17.67
CA GLY A 80 12.92 0.07 16.41
C GLY A 80 13.39 -1.03 15.48
N VAL A 81 14.70 -1.21 15.34
CA VAL A 81 15.27 -2.30 14.51
C VAL A 81 15.02 -3.67 15.14
N ALA A 82 15.18 -3.80 16.47
CA ALA A 82 14.96 -5.07 17.16
C ALA A 82 13.48 -5.50 17.07
N ILE A 83 12.54 -4.56 17.26
CA ILE A 83 11.11 -4.79 17.10
C ILE A 83 10.79 -5.22 15.67
N TYR A 84 11.38 -4.55 14.68
CA TYR A 84 11.20 -4.92 13.27
C TYR A 84 11.67 -6.35 13.00
N LEU A 85 12.88 -6.72 13.42
CA LEU A 85 13.42 -8.06 13.22
C LEU A 85 12.56 -9.14 13.89
N LEU A 86 12.06 -8.87 15.11
CA LEU A 86 11.13 -9.76 15.80
C LEU A 86 9.88 -10.03 14.95
N PHE A 87 9.26 -8.98 14.42
CA PHE A 87 8.07 -9.14 13.58
C PHE A 87 8.36 -9.73 12.21
N MET A 88 9.56 -9.54 11.65
CA MET A 88 9.97 -10.23 10.41
C MET A 88 10.08 -11.74 10.64
N VAL A 89 10.69 -12.18 11.73
CA VAL A 89 10.73 -13.60 12.11
C VAL A 89 9.31 -14.13 12.32
N LEU A 90 8.47 -13.39 13.02
CA LEU A 90 7.09 -13.78 13.27
C LEU A 90 6.27 -13.90 11.97
N LEU A 91 6.42 -12.95 11.03
CA LEU A 91 5.79 -13.02 9.71
C LEU A 91 6.28 -14.23 8.90
N PHE A 92 7.57 -14.52 8.95
CA PHE A 92 8.14 -15.67 8.26
C PHE A 92 7.60 -17.00 8.81
N VAL A 93 7.44 -17.10 10.12
CA VAL A 93 6.94 -18.30 10.80
C VAL A 93 5.41 -18.44 10.70
N THR A 94 4.69 -17.33 10.51
CA THR A 94 3.21 -17.33 10.49
C THR A 94 2.59 -18.37 9.55
N PRO A 95 2.99 -18.54 8.28
CA PRO A 95 2.38 -19.53 7.39
C PRO A 95 2.47 -20.97 7.88
N PHE A 96 3.48 -21.29 8.69
CA PHE A 96 3.69 -22.63 9.26
C PHE A 96 2.85 -22.90 10.52
N LEU A 97 2.47 -21.84 11.24
CA LEU A 97 1.68 -21.91 12.48
C LEU A 97 0.21 -21.55 12.26
N ALA A 98 -0.10 -20.81 11.21
CA ALA A 98 -1.43 -20.33 10.91
C ALA A 98 -2.36 -21.45 10.45
N ARG A 99 -3.63 -21.34 10.81
CA ARG A 99 -4.69 -22.16 10.21
C ARG A 99 -5.25 -21.41 9.00
N ASP A 100 -5.60 -22.16 7.97
CA ASP A 100 -6.28 -21.57 6.81
C ASP A 100 -7.64 -20.99 7.24
N ILE A 101 -7.80 -19.69 7.06
CA ILE A 101 -9.06 -19.00 7.28
C ILE A 101 -9.42 -18.29 5.98
N LYS A 102 -10.40 -18.81 5.25
CA LYS A 102 -10.88 -18.28 3.97
C LYS A 102 -9.77 -18.11 2.91
N GLY A 103 -8.83 -19.07 2.87
CA GLY A 103 -7.72 -19.05 1.92
C GLY A 103 -6.50 -18.23 2.34
N SER A 104 -6.51 -17.64 3.55
CA SER A 104 -5.38 -16.87 4.10
C SER A 104 -4.69 -17.62 5.23
N LEU A 105 -3.35 -17.60 5.25
CA LEU A 105 -2.47 -18.21 6.26
C LEU A 105 -1.83 -17.13 7.15
N SER A 106 -2.63 -16.17 7.63
CA SER A 106 -2.13 -14.97 8.32
C SER A 106 -2.55 -14.88 9.80
N TRP A 107 -3.41 -15.79 10.28
CA TRP A 107 -3.96 -15.75 11.63
C TRP A 107 -3.40 -16.83 12.53
N ILE A 108 -2.76 -16.42 13.61
CA ILE A 108 -2.29 -17.34 14.68
C ILE A 108 -3.34 -17.37 15.77
N LYS A 109 -3.89 -18.56 16.06
CA LYS A 109 -4.82 -18.77 17.17
C LYS A 109 -4.08 -19.17 18.43
N ILE A 110 -4.28 -18.41 19.51
CA ILE A 110 -3.75 -18.68 20.84
C ILE A 110 -4.95 -18.79 21.80
N GLY A 111 -5.44 -20.01 22.01
CA GLY A 111 -6.68 -20.25 22.78
C GLY A 111 -7.90 -19.61 22.10
N SER A 112 -8.59 -18.74 22.81
CA SER A 112 -9.75 -17.98 22.29
C SER A 112 -9.39 -16.76 21.47
N PHE A 113 -8.11 -16.33 21.49
CA PHE A 113 -7.66 -15.14 20.80
C PHE A 113 -7.07 -15.49 19.42
N SER A 114 -7.27 -14.60 18.46
CA SER A 114 -6.63 -14.67 17.15
C SER A 114 -5.81 -13.41 16.93
N ILE A 115 -4.54 -13.57 16.62
CA ILE A 115 -3.61 -12.46 16.37
C ILE A 115 -3.15 -12.54 14.92
N GLN A 116 -3.14 -11.41 14.24
CA GLN A 116 -2.61 -11.27 12.89
C GLN A 116 -1.27 -10.53 12.95
N PRO A 117 -0.14 -11.23 12.81
CA PRO A 117 1.19 -10.61 12.91
C PRO A 117 1.43 -9.49 11.90
N ALA A 118 0.77 -9.54 10.73
CA ALA A 118 0.85 -8.52 9.70
C ALA A 118 0.41 -7.13 10.20
N GLU A 119 -0.55 -7.04 11.13
CA GLU A 119 -1.00 -5.76 11.69
C GLU A 119 0.10 -5.09 12.53
N PHE A 120 0.78 -5.87 13.36
CA PHE A 120 1.89 -5.38 14.17
C PHE A 120 3.15 -5.09 13.34
N ALA A 121 3.37 -5.86 12.27
CA ALA A 121 4.48 -5.63 11.37
C ALA A 121 4.40 -4.29 10.64
N LYS A 122 3.19 -3.75 10.37
CA LYS A 122 3.03 -2.40 9.80
C LYS A 122 3.62 -1.33 10.74
N PHE A 123 3.29 -1.40 12.02
CA PHE A 123 3.86 -0.51 13.03
C PHE A 123 5.39 -0.67 13.14
N ALA A 124 5.86 -1.92 13.24
CA ALA A 124 7.29 -2.22 13.37
C ALA A 124 8.09 -1.70 12.15
N THR A 125 7.53 -1.82 10.95
CA THR A 125 8.14 -1.32 9.71
C THR A 125 8.21 0.20 9.70
N ALA A 126 7.12 0.88 10.07
CA ALA A 126 7.10 2.35 10.14
C ALA A 126 8.13 2.86 11.17
N LEU A 127 8.22 2.21 12.32
CA LEU A 127 9.18 2.55 13.38
C LEU A 127 10.63 2.33 12.94
N CYS A 128 10.93 1.20 12.31
CA CYS A 128 12.26 0.89 11.78
C CYS A 128 12.66 1.87 10.68
N ALA A 129 11.76 2.16 9.73
CA ALA A 129 11.99 3.11 8.66
C ALA A 129 12.25 4.53 9.21
N ALA A 130 11.44 4.99 10.17
CA ALA A 130 11.63 6.29 10.82
C ALA A 130 12.98 6.35 11.56
N SER A 131 13.34 5.32 12.32
CA SER A 131 14.63 5.24 13.02
C SER A 131 15.81 5.25 12.05
N TYR A 132 15.68 4.56 10.92
CA TYR A 132 16.72 4.51 9.90
C TYR A 132 16.92 5.85 9.20
N ILE A 133 15.83 6.52 8.85
CA ILE A 133 15.84 7.81 8.15
C ILE A 133 16.35 8.94 9.06
N SER A 134 16.03 8.89 10.36
CA SER A 134 16.43 9.91 11.34
C SER A 134 17.92 9.93 11.66
N ARG A 135 18.71 8.96 11.19
CA ARG A 135 20.14 8.88 11.48
C ARG A 135 20.92 10.01 10.79
N ARG A 136 21.98 10.47 11.45
CA ARG A 136 22.89 11.48 10.87
C ARG A 136 23.53 10.97 9.58
N GLY A 137 23.51 11.78 8.52
CA GLY A 137 24.11 11.45 7.23
C GLY A 137 23.22 10.59 6.32
N PHE A 138 21.97 10.33 6.66
CA PHE A 138 21.01 9.69 5.75
C PHE A 138 20.78 10.55 4.51
N SER A 139 20.78 9.90 3.34
CA SER A 139 20.47 10.56 2.07
C SER A 139 19.90 9.56 1.07
N MET A 140 18.73 9.85 0.51
CA MET A 140 18.13 9.05 -0.55
C MET A 140 18.94 9.02 -1.86
N ARG A 141 19.91 9.94 -2.03
CA ARG A 141 20.86 9.92 -3.15
C ARG A 141 21.93 8.84 -3.00
N ASN A 142 22.18 8.39 -1.77
CA ASN A 142 23.12 7.30 -1.51
C ASN A 142 22.42 5.96 -1.85
N LYS A 143 23.02 5.19 -2.77
CA LYS A 143 22.49 3.87 -3.19
C LYS A 143 22.24 2.92 -2.02
N ARG A 144 23.12 2.92 -1.01
CA ARG A 144 22.95 2.07 0.18
C ARG A 144 21.70 2.45 0.98
N ASP A 145 21.52 3.76 1.22
CA ASP A 145 20.40 4.24 2.01
C ASP A 145 19.07 4.04 1.27
N PHE A 146 19.06 4.24 -0.04
CA PHE A 146 17.93 3.94 -0.91
C PHE A 146 17.53 2.47 -0.85
N ILE A 147 18.49 1.56 -1.11
CA ILE A 147 18.22 0.11 -1.14
C ILE A 147 17.73 -0.38 0.23
N LEU A 148 18.38 0.05 1.32
CA LEU A 148 17.98 -0.38 2.66
C LEU A 148 16.60 0.17 3.06
N SER A 149 16.29 1.44 2.74
CA SER A 149 14.96 2.00 3.01
C SER A 149 13.85 1.27 2.24
N CYS A 150 14.09 0.97 0.96
CA CYS A 150 13.18 0.16 0.17
C CYS A 150 13.06 -1.28 0.70
N ALA A 151 14.16 -1.90 1.09
CA ALA A 151 14.17 -3.27 1.63
C ALA A 151 13.37 -3.37 2.94
N ILE A 152 13.48 -2.39 3.83
CA ILE A 152 12.71 -2.33 5.08
C ILE A 152 11.20 -2.37 4.80
N ILE A 153 10.74 -1.77 3.70
CA ILE A 153 9.31 -1.72 3.34
C ILE A 153 8.90 -2.95 2.51
N VAL A 154 9.72 -3.35 1.54
CA VAL A 154 9.37 -4.41 0.59
C VAL A 154 9.43 -5.80 1.22
N LEU A 155 10.36 -6.03 2.16
CA LEU A 155 10.51 -7.33 2.81
C LEU A 155 9.25 -7.80 3.54
N PRO A 156 8.66 -7.04 4.49
CA PRO A 156 7.40 -7.44 5.11
C PRO A 156 6.25 -7.52 4.12
N MET A 157 6.18 -6.62 3.15
CA MET A 157 5.18 -6.66 2.09
C MET A 157 5.22 -7.97 1.31
N ALA A 158 6.41 -8.44 0.92
CA ALA A 158 6.59 -9.71 0.22
C ALA A 158 6.16 -10.91 1.09
N LEU A 159 6.53 -10.92 2.38
CA LEU A 159 6.13 -11.97 3.31
C LEU A 159 4.61 -12.03 3.49
N ILE A 160 3.93 -10.89 3.53
CA ILE A 160 2.46 -10.80 3.66
C ILE A 160 1.77 -11.27 2.37
N VAL A 161 2.31 -10.95 1.20
CA VAL A 161 1.81 -11.48 -0.08
C VAL A 161 1.91 -13.00 -0.14
N LEU A 162 3.00 -13.58 0.37
CA LEU A 162 3.17 -15.04 0.47
C LEU A 162 2.12 -15.69 1.39
N GLN A 163 1.56 -14.95 2.36
CA GLN A 163 0.47 -15.39 3.22
C GLN A 163 -0.92 -15.26 2.54
N LYS A 164 -0.96 -14.84 1.26
CA LYS A 164 -2.18 -14.55 0.48
C LYS A 164 -3.01 -13.38 1.03
N GLU A 165 -2.37 -12.43 1.70
CA GLU A 165 -2.97 -11.23 2.30
C GLU A 165 -2.60 -9.97 1.49
N THR A 166 -3.03 -9.92 0.22
CA THR A 166 -2.68 -8.81 -0.69
C THR A 166 -3.21 -7.45 -0.20
N GLY A 167 -4.38 -7.42 0.45
CA GLY A 167 -4.94 -6.19 1.00
C GLY A 167 -4.05 -5.54 2.07
N SER A 168 -3.56 -6.33 3.02
CA SER A 168 -2.64 -5.85 4.06
C SER A 168 -1.29 -5.42 3.49
N ALA A 169 -0.80 -6.11 2.43
CA ALA A 169 0.44 -5.74 1.75
C ALA A 169 0.36 -4.38 1.05
N LEU A 170 -0.79 -4.03 0.45
CA LEU A 170 -0.99 -2.76 -0.24
C LEU A 170 -0.83 -1.54 0.69
N VAL A 171 -1.11 -1.69 1.99
CA VAL A 171 -0.95 -0.60 2.97
C VAL A 171 0.51 -0.12 3.04
N TYR A 172 1.49 -1.01 2.83
CA TYR A 172 2.91 -0.65 2.83
C TYR A 172 3.30 0.32 1.72
N LEU A 173 2.51 0.41 0.65
CA LEU A 173 2.76 1.39 -0.41
C LEU A 173 2.64 2.83 0.09
N SER A 174 1.86 3.07 1.14
CA SER A 174 1.79 4.40 1.77
C SER A 174 3.14 4.86 2.35
N LEU A 175 3.99 3.93 2.79
CA LEU A 175 5.32 4.25 3.30
C LEU A 175 6.26 4.77 2.21
N PHE A 176 6.03 4.45 0.93
CA PHE A 176 6.78 5.04 -0.18
C PHE A 176 6.48 6.53 -0.36
N LEU A 177 5.29 7.02 0.06
CA LEU A 177 4.99 8.45 0.10
C LEU A 177 5.86 9.16 1.14
N MET A 178 6.14 8.50 2.28
CA MET A 178 7.11 9.01 3.26
C MET A 178 8.51 9.09 2.65
N LEU A 179 8.97 8.05 1.96
CA LEU A 179 10.27 8.06 1.28
C LEU A 179 10.35 9.16 0.20
N TYR A 180 9.25 9.44 -0.50
CA TYR A 180 9.17 10.54 -1.46
C TYR A 180 9.40 11.90 -0.80
N ARG A 181 8.82 12.13 0.36
CA ARG A 181 9.07 13.32 1.16
C ARG A 181 10.54 13.44 1.57
N GLU A 182 11.21 12.34 1.83
CA GLU A 182 12.64 12.27 2.19
C GLU A 182 13.60 12.31 0.98
N GLY A 183 13.08 12.54 -0.23
CA GLY A 183 13.87 12.76 -1.43
C GLY A 183 13.91 11.60 -2.40
N LEU A 184 13.03 10.60 -2.27
CA LEU A 184 12.82 9.59 -3.29
C LEU A 184 12.35 10.25 -4.59
N SER A 185 12.89 9.82 -5.72
CA SER A 185 12.48 10.36 -7.02
C SER A 185 10.98 10.12 -7.29
N GLY A 186 10.27 11.18 -7.68
CA GLY A 186 8.86 11.09 -8.05
C GLY A 186 8.59 10.11 -9.21
N SER A 187 9.57 9.86 -10.07
CA SER A 187 9.46 8.86 -11.13
C SER A 187 9.30 7.43 -10.58
N ILE A 188 9.99 7.10 -9.48
CA ILE A 188 9.88 5.78 -8.84
C ILE A 188 8.49 5.63 -8.22
N LEU A 189 8.01 6.67 -7.54
CA LEU A 189 6.67 6.68 -6.95
C LEU A 189 5.59 6.54 -8.02
N LEU A 190 5.71 7.29 -9.11
CA LEU A 190 4.80 7.22 -10.24
C LEU A 190 4.77 5.81 -10.84
N THR A 191 5.94 5.18 -11.04
CA THR A 191 6.05 3.82 -11.55
C THR A 191 5.40 2.80 -10.60
N ALA A 192 5.60 2.95 -9.28
CA ALA A 192 4.97 2.09 -8.29
C ALA A 192 3.44 2.21 -8.30
N ILE A 193 2.92 3.44 -8.32
CA ILE A 193 1.47 3.68 -8.40
C ILE A 193 0.89 3.11 -9.69
N SER A 194 1.58 3.29 -10.83
CA SER A 194 1.12 2.73 -12.11
C SER A 194 1.09 1.21 -12.08
N ALA A 195 2.12 0.56 -11.54
CA ALA A 195 2.18 -0.90 -11.42
C ALA A 195 1.02 -1.46 -10.58
N VAL A 196 0.71 -0.82 -9.45
CA VAL A 196 -0.42 -1.21 -8.59
C VAL A 196 -1.75 -1.00 -9.32
N SER A 197 -1.94 0.15 -9.97
CA SER A 197 -3.17 0.44 -10.71
C SER A 197 -3.39 -0.58 -11.83
N ILE A 198 -2.33 -0.93 -12.57
CA ILE A 198 -2.35 -1.94 -13.62
C ILE A 198 -2.75 -3.30 -13.03
N PHE A 199 -2.12 -3.71 -11.93
CA PHE A 199 -2.42 -4.98 -11.29
C PHE A 199 -3.90 -5.04 -10.84
N VAL A 200 -4.38 -4.03 -10.12
CA VAL A 200 -5.74 -4.00 -9.59
C VAL A 200 -6.78 -4.00 -10.71
N VAL A 201 -6.59 -3.16 -11.74
CA VAL A 201 -7.53 -3.07 -12.88
C VAL A 201 -7.46 -4.34 -13.73
N GLY A 202 -6.27 -4.86 -13.99
CA GLY A 202 -6.07 -6.09 -14.75
C GLY A 202 -6.78 -7.27 -14.11
N VAL A 203 -6.60 -7.49 -12.80
CA VAL A 203 -7.24 -8.59 -12.07
C VAL A 203 -8.76 -8.41 -11.98
N LYS A 204 -9.22 -7.19 -11.68
CA LYS A 204 -10.66 -6.93 -11.46
C LYS A 204 -11.50 -7.12 -12.73
N PHE A 205 -10.95 -6.79 -13.89
CA PHE A 205 -11.69 -6.76 -15.16
C PHE A 205 -11.19 -7.80 -16.17
N ALA A 206 -10.35 -8.76 -15.75
CA ALA A 206 -9.79 -9.81 -16.62
C ALA A 206 -10.86 -10.63 -17.36
N ASP A 207 -11.99 -10.91 -16.69
CA ASP A 207 -13.05 -11.75 -17.23
C ASP A 207 -14.22 -10.93 -17.84
N THR A 208 -14.07 -9.61 -17.97
CA THR A 208 -15.15 -8.76 -18.48
C THR A 208 -15.01 -8.58 -20.00
N PRO A 209 -15.88 -9.19 -20.83
CA PRO A 209 -15.77 -9.06 -22.29
C PRO A 209 -16.04 -7.64 -22.75
N LEU A 210 -15.30 -7.18 -23.74
CA LEU A 210 -15.54 -5.91 -24.40
C LEU A 210 -16.72 -6.07 -25.37
N SER A 211 -17.81 -5.33 -25.18
CA SER A 211 -19.12 -5.58 -25.79
C SER A 211 -19.19 -5.66 -27.33
N HIS A 212 -18.16 -5.23 -28.03
CA HIS A 212 -18.13 -5.23 -29.51
C HIS A 212 -16.84 -5.84 -30.10
N ILE A 213 -15.96 -6.38 -29.31
CA ILE A 213 -14.68 -6.91 -29.80
C ILE A 213 -14.51 -8.33 -29.27
N PRO A 214 -14.68 -9.36 -30.11
CA PRO A 214 -14.48 -10.74 -29.70
C PRO A 214 -13.02 -10.98 -29.30
N LEU A 215 -12.78 -11.68 -28.19
CA LEU A 215 -11.47 -12.01 -27.61
C LEU A 215 -10.70 -10.84 -26.95
N GLY A 216 -11.33 -9.68 -26.74
CA GLY A 216 -10.76 -8.60 -25.91
C GLY A 216 -11.48 -8.48 -24.59
N ASP A 217 -10.75 -8.24 -23.51
CA ASP A 217 -11.31 -7.94 -22.21
C ASP A 217 -11.12 -6.46 -21.83
N VAL A 218 -12.06 -5.95 -21.01
CA VAL A 218 -12.03 -4.55 -20.51
C VAL A 218 -10.80 -4.31 -19.64
N GLY A 219 -10.33 -5.36 -18.93
CA GLY A 219 -9.17 -5.28 -18.08
C GLY A 219 -7.92 -4.94 -18.85
N THR A 220 -7.61 -5.71 -19.89
CA THR A 220 -6.41 -5.51 -20.72
C THR A 220 -6.44 -4.16 -21.44
N PHE A 221 -7.60 -3.76 -21.97
CA PHE A 221 -7.74 -2.44 -22.62
C PHE A 221 -7.50 -1.29 -21.63
N SER A 222 -8.10 -1.36 -20.43
CA SER A 222 -7.92 -0.34 -19.39
C SER A 222 -6.48 -0.29 -18.89
N VAL A 223 -5.82 -1.43 -18.72
CA VAL A 223 -4.40 -1.52 -18.37
C VAL A 223 -3.53 -0.81 -19.40
N CYS A 224 -3.76 -1.04 -20.69
CA CYS A 224 -3.03 -0.38 -21.75
C CYS A 224 -3.21 1.14 -21.74
N LEU A 225 -4.44 1.62 -21.52
CA LEU A 225 -4.71 3.07 -21.39
C LEU A 225 -4.01 3.68 -20.17
N ILE A 226 -4.01 2.98 -19.03
CA ILE A 226 -3.34 3.44 -17.81
C ILE A 226 -1.83 3.57 -18.07
N ILE A 227 -1.19 2.56 -18.66
CA ILE A 227 0.24 2.63 -18.97
C ILE A 227 0.54 3.78 -19.91
N GLN A 228 -0.28 3.98 -20.92
CA GLN A 228 -0.09 5.07 -21.85
C GLN A 228 -0.21 6.42 -21.15
N ALA A 229 -1.20 6.63 -20.30
CA ALA A 229 -1.38 7.85 -19.52
C ALA A 229 -0.17 8.12 -18.60
N PHE A 230 0.32 7.09 -17.89
CA PHE A 230 1.52 7.22 -17.05
C PHE A 230 2.79 7.45 -17.85
N THR A 231 2.94 6.81 -19.01
CA THR A 231 4.06 7.05 -19.92
C THR A 231 4.10 8.51 -20.37
N LEU A 232 2.96 9.05 -20.76
CA LEU A 232 2.83 10.44 -21.17
C LEU A 232 3.13 11.41 -20.03
N ALA A 233 2.59 11.15 -18.84
CA ALA A 233 2.86 11.94 -17.64
C ALA A 233 4.35 11.91 -17.28
N PHE A 234 4.99 10.74 -17.40
CA PHE A 234 6.42 10.60 -17.17
C PHE A 234 7.26 11.37 -18.16
N VAL A 235 7.00 11.23 -19.47
CA VAL A 235 7.69 11.97 -20.53
C VAL A 235 7.51 13.47 -20.34
N HIS A 236 6.30 13.92 -20.01
CA HIS A 236 6.01 15.34 -19.80
C HIS A 236 6.79 15.94 -18.62
N ASN A 237 6.89 15.23 -17.51
CA ASN A 237 7.44 15.76 -16.26
C ASN A 237 8.96 15.55 -16.12
N TYR A 238 9.52 14.50 -16.73
CA TYR A 238 10.87 14.05 -16.44
C TYR A 238 11.84 14.07 -17.61
N THR A 239 11.41 14.36 -18.85
CA THR A 239 12.34 14.51 -19.98
C THR A 239 12.73 15.98 -20.18
N PRO A 240 14.01 16.28 -20.42
CA PRO A 240 14.46 17.63 -20.77
C PRO A 240 14.15 18.02 -22.24
N ALA A 241 13.58 17.10 -23.03
CA ALA A 241 13.18 17.33 -24.40
C ALA A 241 12.08 18.40 -24.50
N PRO A 242 11.93 19.10 -25.63
CA PRO A 242 10.84 20.03 -25.85
C PRO A 242 9.52 19.32 -25.52
N ARG A 243 8.67 19.99 -24.76
CA ARG A 243 7.38 19.45 -24.32
C ARG A 243 6.66 18.77 -25.47
N PRO A 244 6.19 17.53 -25.31
CA PRO A 244 5.53 16.82 -26.40
C PRO A 244 4.39 17.69 -26.93
N THR A 245 4.41 17.93 -28.23
CA THR A 245 3.35 18.70 -28.87
C THR A 245 2.02 17.95 -28.74
N ALA A 246 0.91 18.68 -28.73
CA ALA A 246 -0.45 18.07 -28.68
C ALA A 246 -0.63 16.97 -29.73
N ARG A 247 0.07 17.08 -30.89
CA ARG A 247 0.08 16.06 -31.96
C ARG A 247 0.75 14.75 -31.53
N MET A 248 1.87 14.83 -30.81
CA MET A 248 2.53 13.61 -30.26
C MET A 248 1.68 12.95 -29.19
N LEU A 249 1.02 13.73 -28.34
CA LEU A 249 0.08 13.22 -27.34
C LEU A 249 -1.08 12.50 -28.03
N LEU A 250 -1.66 13.12 -29.06
CA LEU A 250 -2.76 12.53 -29.82
C LEU A 250 -2.35 11.25 -30.55
N ALA A 251 -1.17 11.25 -31.18
CA ALA A 251 -0.61 10.06 -31.85
C ALA A 251 -0.42 8.89 -30.88
N THR A 252 0.07 9.16 -29.65
CA THR A 252 0.26 8.12 -28.64
C THR A 252 -1.07 7.59 -28.12
N VAL A 253 -2.08 8.44 -27.94
CA VAL A 253 -3.42 8.01 -27.51
C VAL A 253 -4.12 7.16 -28.58
N LEU A 254 -3.92 7.50 -29.86
CA LEU A 254 -4.49 6.75 -30.99
C LEU A 254 -3.71 5.47 -31.32
N PHE A 255 -2.43 5.41 -30.94
CA PHE A 255 -1.57 4.27 -31.27
C PHE A 255 -2.07 2.94 -30.70
N VAL A 256 -2.51 2.93 -29.46
CA VAL A 256 -2.98 1.68 -28.80
C VAL A 256 -4.22 1.10 -29.45
N PRO A 257 -5.33 1.84 -29.65
CA PRO A 257 -6.49 1.29 -30.32
C PRO A 257 -6.23 0.94 -31.79
N LEU A 258 -5.34 1.71 -32.48
CA LEU A 258 -4.97 1.41 -33.86
C LEU A 258 -4.11 0.13 -33.95
N ALA A 259 -3.11 -0.01 -33.10
CA ALA A 259 -2.30 -1.22 -33.00
C ALA A 259 -3.16 -2.43 -32.64
N TYR A 260 -4.10 -2.26 -31.71
CA TYR A 260 -5.07 -3.26 -31.35
C TYR A 260 -5.90 -3.69 -32.57
N ALA A 261 -6.49 -2.76 -33.31
CA ALA A 261 -7.30 -3.04 -34.50
C ALA A 261 -6.46 -3.72 -35.60
N LEU A 262 -5.22 -3.28 -35.79
CA LEU A 262 -4.30 -3.83 -36.79
C LEU A 262 -3.89 -5.27 -36.48
N VAL A 263 -3.50 -5.56 -35.24
CA VAL A 263 -3.13 -6.92 -34.81
C VAL A 263 -4.34 -7.85 -34.90
N ARG A 264 -5.51 -7.38 -34.54
CA ARG A 264 -6.76 -8.13 -34.67
C ARG A 264 -7.11 -8.48 -36.09
N TRP A 265 -6.86 -7.57 -37.01
CA TRP A 265 -7.12 -7.79 -38.43
C TRP A 265 -6.11 -8.75 -39.07
N LEU A 266 -4.81 -8.64 -38.70
CA LEU A 266 -3.73 -9.45 -39.27
C LEU A 266 -3.63 -10.85 -38.63
N LEU A 267 -3.94 -10.99 -37.36
CA LEU A 267 -3.72 -12.21 -36.58
C LEU A 267 -4.97 -12.58 -35.74
N PRO A 268 -6.07 -12.98 -36.38
CA PRO A 268 -7.34 -13.24 -35.70
C PRO A 268 -7.29 -14.40 -34.70
N MET A 269 -6.25 -15.26 -34.76
CA MET A 269 -6.08 -16.42 -33.88
C MET A 269 -5.15 -16.17 -32.69
N VAL A 270 -4.48 -15.01 -32.63
CA VAL A 270 -3.58 -14.68 -31.52
C VAL A 270 -4.38 -14.12 -30.37
N ASP A 271 -4.15 -14.65 -29.16
CA ASP A 271 -4.67 -14.07 -27.95
C ASP A 271 -4.03 -12.70 -27.70
N LEU A 272 -4.84 -11.68 -27.97
CA LEU A 272 -4.40 -10.29 -27.99
C LEU A 272 -3.97 -9.82 -26.59
N ASN A 273 -4.52 -10.44 -25.54
CA ASN A 273 -4.19 -10.08 -24.17
C ASN A 273 -2.70 -10.33 -23.88
N TRP A 274 -2.14 -11.42 -24.36
CA TRP A 274 -0.72 -11.74 -24.18
C TRP A 274 0.20 -10.79 -24.95
N VAL A 275 -0.18 -10.43 -26.18
CA VAL A 275 0.61 -9.45 -26.99
C VAL A 275 0.60 -8.08 -26.33
N MET A 276 -0.55 -7.66 -25.85
CA MET A 276 -0.69 -6.38 -25.16
C MET A 276 0.05 -6.36 -23.83
N LEU A 277 -0.09 -7.39 -23.01
CA LEU A 277 0.67 -7.53 -21.75
C LEU A 277 2.18 -7.56 -22.00
N GLY A 278 2.65 -8.22 -23.06
CA GLY A 278 4.05 -8.23 -23.45
C GLY A 278 4.58 -6.83 -23.83
N GLY A 279 3.83 -6.11 -24.66
CA GLY A 279 4.16 -4.72 -25.04
C GLY A 279 4.21 -3.80 -23.82
N VAL A 280 3.26 -3.98 -22.92
CA VAL A 280 3.16 -3.29 -21.63
C VAL A 280 4.38 -3.56 -20.76
N ALA A 281 4.75 -4.82 -20.59
CA ALA A 281 5.90 -5.22 -19.77
C ALA A 281 7.21 -4.61 -20.32
N VAL A 282 7.42 -4.65 -21.64
CA VAL A 282 8.59 -4.05 -22.29
C VAL A 282 8.62 -2.54 -22.06
N THR A 283 7.47 -1.86 -22.19
CA THR A 283 7.39 -0.40 -21.98
C THR A 283 7.65 -0.05 -20.52
N ALA A 284 7.10 -0.79 -19.57
CA ALA A 284 7.33 -0.58 -18.14
C ALA A 284 8.81 -0.78 -17.78
N VAL A 285 9.45 -1.85 -18.28
CA VAL A 285 10.89 -2.11 -18.08
C VAL A 285 11.74 -0.97 -18.66
N TYR A 286 11.40 -0.50 -19.86
CA TYR A 286 12.12 0.62 -20.49
C TYR A 286 11.98 1.92 -19.68
N LEU A 287 10.80 2.22 -19.16
CA LEU A 287 10.56 3.39 -18.31
C LEU A 287 11.32 3.30 -16.98
N VAL A 288 11.33 2.13 -16.36
CA VAL A 288 12.13 1.87 -15.14
C VAL A 288 13.60 2.07 -15.43
N TYR A 289 14.11 1.55 -16.56
CA TYR A 289 15.49 1.76 -17.00
C TYR A 289 15.82 3.25 -17.17
N LEU A 290 14.97 4.02 -17.83
CA LEU A 290 15.16 5.46 -18.02
C LEU A 290 15.13 6.21 -16.67
N ALA A 291 14.21 5.86 -15.77
CA ALA A 291 14.11 6.45 -14.44
C ALA A 291 15.39 6.19 -13.63
N ILE A 292 15.87 4.94 -13.60
CA ILE A 292 17.08 4.55 -12.89
C ILE A 292 18.32 5.23 -13.50
N ARG A 293 18.45 5.22 -14.83
CA ARG A 293 19.56 5.87 -15.54
C ARG A 293 19.67 7.35 -15.21
N ARG A 294 18.53 8.06 -15.17
CA ARG A 294 18.50 9.49 -14.85
C ARG A 294 18.75 9.77 -13.37
N TRP A 295 18.38 8.85 -12.48
CA TRP A 295 18.61 9.02 -11.03
C TRP A 295 20.08 8.79 -10.64
N MET A 296 20.85 8.06 -11.45
CA MET A 296 22.27 7.77 -11.21
C MET A 296 23.23 8.85 -11.73
N TRP A 297 22.74 9.84 -12.48
CA TRP A 297 23.48 11.02 -12.97
C TRP A 297 22.92 12.30 -12.35
#